data_37869a626d5dfef417fcb1a1c8a8d5f2
#
_entry.id   37869a626d5dfef417fcb1a1c8a8d5f2
#
_cell.length_a   1.000
_cell.length_b   1.000
_cell.length_c   1.000
_cell.angle_alpha   90.00
_cell.angle_beta   90.00
_cell.angle_gamma   90.00
#
_symmetry.space_group_name_H-M   'P 1'
#
loop_
_entity.id
_entity.type
_entity.pdbx_description
1 polymer ?
#
loop_
_entity_poly.entity_id
_entity_poly.type
_entity_poly.pdbx_seq_one_letter_code
_entity_poly.pdbx_strand_id
1 'polypeptide(L)'
;MISIEEMKNFAAAEKEVERKANEVKFQKDLAIYRDKLKTVRSKFMDYIQQQIMFAIKRNRDGAELHNTSVAEIFSDVASRRLSQSYAILWYLCDAEREAKTAYETAIKEMAESVRNELLKAGVKEIKDGGPFAGDTDAIIVF
;
A
#
# COMPACT_ATOMS: atom_id res chain seq x y z
N MET A 1 2.44 -14.19 -50.99
CA MET A 1 2.74 -13.32 -49.86
C MET A 1 1.51 -12.49 -49.51
N ILE A 2 1.12 -12.46 -48.30
CA ILE A 2 0.01 -11.60 -47.88
C ILE A 2 0.43 -10.12 -47.93
N SER A 3 -0.53 -9.23 -48.09
CA SER A 3 -0.26 -7.80 -48.21
C SER A 3 0.19 -7.21 -46.85
N ILE A 4 0.86 -6.07 -46.90
CA ILE A 4 1.26 -5.34 -45.68
C ILE A 4 0.04 -4.95 -44.86
N GLU A 5 -1.07 -4.60 -45.54
CA GLU A 5 -2.32 -4.25 -44.86
C GLU A 5 -2.89 -5.44 -44.08
N GLU A 6 -2.89 -6.63 -44.69
CA GLU A 6 -3.30 -7.87 -44.04
C GLU A 6 -2.39 -8.18 -42.84
N MET A 7 -1.07 -8.01 -42.99
CA MET A 7 -0.12 -8.17 -41.87
C MET A 7 -0.42 -7.22 -40.72
N LYS A 8 -0.72 -5.97 -41.02
CA LYS A 8 -1.11 -4.97 -39.99
C LYS A 8 -2.39 -5.38 -39.26
N ASN A 9 -3.36 -5.92 -40.00
CA ASN A 9 -4.62 -6.39 -39.41
C ASN A 9 -4.39 -7.61 -38.51
N PHE A 10 -3.56 -8.56 -38.89
CA PHE A 10 -3.18 -9.70 -38.05
C PHE A 10 -2.44 -9.25 -36.81
N ALA A 11 -1.48 -8.35 -36.96
CA ALA A 11 -0.71 -7.80 -35.81
C ALA A 11 -1.62 -7.05 -34.86
N ALA A 12 -2.57 -6.26 -35.34
CA ALA A 12 -3.52 -5.56 -34.50
C ALA A 12 -4.43 -6.53 -33.73
N ALA A 13 -4.89 -7.60 -34.38
CA ALA A 13 -5.69 -8.64 -33.72
C ALA A 13 -4.92 -9.37 -32.63
N GLU A 14 -3.65 -9.72 -32.88
CA GLU A 14 -2.77 -10.35 -31.88
C GLU A 14 -2.51 -9.43 -30.69
N LYS A 15 -2.25 -8.14 -30.94
CA LYS A 15 -2.07 -7.14 -29.88
C LYS A 15 -3.31 -6.99 -29.01
N GLU A 16 -4.50 -7.03 -29.59
CA GLU A 16 -5.75 -6.94 -28.86
C GLU A 16 -5.97 -8.16 -27.96
N VAL A 17 -5.63 -9.36 -28.44
CA VAL A 17 -5.68 -10.60 -27.64
C VAL A 17 -4.70 -10.51 -26.46
N GLU A 18 -3.47 -10.07 -26.69
CA GLU A 18 -2.49 -9.86 -25.63
C GLU A 18 -2.95 -8.83 -24.62
N ARG A 19 -3.50 -7.71 -25.09
CA ARG A 19 -4.02 -6.65 -24.22
C ARG A 19 -5.10 -7.17 -23.28
N LYS A 20 -6.04 -7.95 -23.79
CA LYS A 20 -7.12 -8.56 -22.99
C LYS A 20 -6.58 -9.56 -21.97
N ALA A 21 -5.62 -10.40 -22.39
CA ALA A 21 -4.99 -11.36 -21.50
C ALA A 21 -4.22 -10.67 -20.37
N ASN A 22 -3.47 -9.61 -20.68
CA ASN A 22 -2.74 -8.81 -19.71
C ASN A 22 -3.69 -8.09 -18.75
N GLU A 23 -4.82 -7.58 -19.23
CA GLU A 23 -5.84 -6.95 -18.40
C GLU A 23 -6.42 -7.93 -17.37
N VAL A 24 -6.77 -9.13 -17.79
CA VAL A 24 -7.29 -10.19 -16.90
C VAL A 24 -6.24 -10.56 -15.85
N LYS A 25 -4.99 -10.74 -16.27
CA LYS A 25 -3.88 -11.04 -15.36
C LYS A 25 -3.67 -9.91 -14.34
N PHE A 26 -3.67 -8.67 -14.81
CA PHE A 26 -3.53 -7.49 -13.95
C PHE A 26 -4.62 -7.43 -12.89
N GLN A 27 -5.88 -7.65 -13.25
CA GLN A 27 -6.98 -7.63 -12.30
C GLN A 27 -6.86 -8.73 -11.25
N LYS A 28 -6.39 -9.92 -11.63
CA LYS A 28 -6.12 -11.01 -10.69
C LYS A 28 -5.00 -10.67 -9.73
N ASP A 29 -3.89 -10.12 -10.23
CA ASP A 29 -2.72 -9.75 -9.44
C ASP A 29 -3.08 -8.62 -8.46
N LEU A 30 -3.87 -7.66 -8.89
CA LEU A 30 -4.35 -6.57 -8.05
C LEU A 30 -5.26 -7.09 -6.91
N ALA A 31 -6.13 -8.05 -7.21
CA ALA A 31 -7.00 -8.67 -6.19
C ALA A 31 -6.18 -9.42 -5.13
N ILE A 32 -5.16 -10.17 -5.55
CA ILE A 32 -4.22 -10.85 -4.64
C ILE A 32 -3.48 -9.82 -3.79
N TYR A 33 -3.03 -8.75 -4.38
CA TYR A 33 -2.33 -7.68 -3.68
C TYR A 33 -3.21 -7.01 -2.63
N ARG A 34 -4.47 -6.71 -2.97
CA ARG A 34 -5.44 -6.14 -2.03
C ARG A 34 -5.72 -7.07 -0.85
N ASP A 35 -5.79 -8.38 -1.08
CA ASP A 35 -5.95 -9.37 -0.01
C ASP A 35 -4.72 -9.42 0.91
N LYS A 36 -3.52 -9.31 0.36
CA LYS A 36 -2.29 -9.22 1.15
C LYS A 36 -2.25 -7.94 1.98
N LEU A 37 -2.72 -6.82 1.43
CA LEU A 37 -2.81 -5.55 2.18
C LEU A 37 -3.78 -5.66 3.37
N LYS A 38 -4.85 -6.42 3.27
CA LYS A 38 -5.74 -6.69 4.41
C LYS A 38 -5.01 -7.38 5.55
N THR A 39 -4.18 -8.36 5.25
CA THR A 39 -3.35 -9.05 6.24
C THR A 39 -2.32 -8.10 6.86
N VAL A 40 -1.67 -7.29 6.04
CA VAL A 40 -0.71 -6.28 6.51
C VAL A 40 -1.40 -5.25 7.40
N ARG A 41 -2.56 -4.77 7.00
CA ARG A 41 -3.38 -3.84 7.79
C ARG A 41 -3.72 -4.41 9.17
N SER A 42 -4.15 -5.66 9.21
CA SER A 42 -4.46 -6.34 10.47
C SER A 42 -3.25 -6.40 11.40
N LYS A 43 -2.08 -6.76 10.87
CA LYS A 43 -0.83 -6.77 11.63
C LYS A 43 -0.43 -5.40 12.13
N PHE A 44 -0.60 -4.37 11.31
CA PHE A 44 -0.30 -2.98 11.68
C PHE A 44 -1.23 -2.49 12.79
N MET A 45 -2.52 -2.79 12.67
CA MET A 45 -3.50 -2.43 13.70
C MET A 45 -3.21 -3.11 15.03
N ASP A 46 -2.85 -4.38 15.02
CA ASP A 46 -2.48 -5.12 16.21
C ASP A 46 -1.26 -4.48 16.89
N TYR A 47 -0.23 -4.15 16.12
CA TYR A 47 0.96 -3.48 16.62
C TYR A 47 0.62 -2.11 17.23
N ILE A 48 -0.12 -1.28 16.52
CA ILE A 48 -0.52 0.06 16.98
C ILE A 48 -1.33 -0.05 18.27
N GLN A 49 -2.28 -0.96 18.31
CA GLN A 49 -3.10 -1.18 19.50
C GLN A 49 -2.26 -1.60 20.70
N GLN A 50 -1.28 -2.49 20.52
CA GLN A 50 -0.35 -2.88 21.56
C GLN A 50 0.46 -1.70 22.08
N GLN A 51 0.95 -0.84 21.21
CA GLN A 51 1.72 0.35 21.59
C GLN A 51 0.86 1.36 22.36
N ILE A 52 -0.39 1.56 21.95
CA ILE A 52 -1.34 2.41 22.67
C ILE A 52 -1.62 1.84 24.06
N MET A 53 -1.91 0.55 24.17
CA MET A 53 -2.17 -0.11 25.43
C MET A 53 -0.96 -0.02 26.39
N PHE A 54 0.23 -0.22 25.85
CA PHE A 54 1.47 -0.08 26.60
C PHE A 54 1.66 1.35 27.16
N ALA A 55 1.38 2.35 26.33
CA ALA A 55 1.47 3.76 26.73
C ALA A 55 0.43 4.11 27.79
N ILE A 56 -0.81 3.63 27.66
CA ILE A 56 -1.88 3.85 28.64
C ILE A 56 -1.51 3.25 29.99
N LYS A 57 -0.96 2.04 30.02
CA LYS A 57 -0.51 1.39 31.26
C LYS A 57 0.61 2.17 31.97
N ARG A 58 1.34 2.99 31.26
CA ARG A 58 2.40 3.86 31.78
C ARG A 58 1.94 5.29 32.05
N ASN A 59 0.64 5.54 31.99
CA ASN A 59 0.05 6.88 32.19
C ASN A 59 0.57 7.93 31.19
N ARG A 60 0.80 7.53 29.94
CA ARG A 60 1.21 8.44 28.85
C ARG A 60 0.00 8.86 28.04
N ASP A 61 0.10 10.04 27.41
CA ASP A 61 -0.92 10.62 26.54
C ASP A 61 -0.68 10.32 25.07
N GLY A 62 0.36 9.58 24.75
CA GLY A 62 0.74 9.24 23.38
C GLY A 62 1.57 7.97 23.30
N ALA A 63 1.46 7.29 22.19
CA ALA A 63 2.21 6.08 21.88
C ALA A 63 3.23 6.36 20.78
N GLU A 64 4.47 5.96 21.01
CA GLU A 64 5.55 6.07 20.04
C GLU A 64 5.59 4.81 19.16
N LEU A 65 5.61 4.99 17.86
CA LEU A 65 5.75 3.90 16.91
C LEU A 65 7.19 3.85 16.39
N HIS A 66 7.94 2.84 16.83
CA HIS A 66 9.34 2.65 16.43
C HIS A 66 9.49 1.71 15.23
N ASN A 67 8.42 1.04 14.84
CA ASN A 67 8.43 0.19 13.65
C ASN A 67 8.29 1.07 12.41
N THR A 68 9.37 1.19 11.65
CA THR A 68 9.43 2.04 10.45
C THR A 68 8.36 1.69 9.44
N SER A 69 8.10 0.40 9.20
CA SER A 69 7.08 -0.04 8.22
C SER A 69 5.67 0.38 8.62
N VAL A 70 5.35 0.33 9.91
CA VAL A 70 4.04 0.77 10.42
C VAL A 70 3.94 2.30 10.41
N ALA A 71 4.99 2.98 10.84
CA ALA A 71 5.00 4.45 10.89
C ALA A 71 4.90 5.07 9.50
N GLU A 72 5.49 4.44 8.50
CA GLU A 72 5.47 4.91 7.10
C GLU A 72 4.06 5.02 6.51
N ILE A 73 3.09 4.25 6.99
CA ILE A 73 1.71 4.36 6.49
C ILE A 73 1.10 5.74 6.73
N PHE A 74 1.67 6.50 7.67
CA PHE A 74 1.23 7.86 7.98
C PHE A 74 2.02 8.95 7.25
N SER A 75 2.98 8.57 6.42
CA SER A 75 3.79 9.49 5.64
C SER A 75 3.44 9.42 4.15
N ASP A 76 3.81 10.46 3.40
CA ASP A 76 3.61 10.50 1.94
C ASP A 76 4.49 9.49 1.19
N VAL A 77 5.47 8.91 1.86
CA VAL A 77 6.40 7.94 1.29
C VAL A 77 5.90 6.49 1.41
N ALA A 78 4.85 6.27 2.19
CA ALA A 78 4.29 4.95 2.50
C ALA A 78 3.98 4.11 1.26
N SER A 79 3.31 4.70 0.28
CA SER A 79 2.91 4.02 -0.93
C SER A 79 4.10 3.47 -1.71
N ARG A 80 5.23 4.20 -1.73
CA ARG A 80 6.42 3.80 -2.48
C ARG A 80 7.14 2.63 -1.83
N ARG A 81 7.32 2.64 -0.51
CA ARG A 81 8.04 1.59 0.20
C ARG A 81 7.24 0.30 0.37
N LEU A 82 5.95 0.42 0.66
CA LEU A 82 5.08 -0.75 0.74
C LEU A 82 4.92 -1.44 -0.61
N SER A 83 4.83 -0.69 -1.71
CA SER A 83 4.83 -1.28 -3.05
C SER A 83 6.14 -1.99 -3.37
N GLN A 84 7.28 -1.49 -2.92
CA GLN A 84 8.58 -2.16 -3.06
C GLN A 84 8.66 -3.44 -2.23
N SER A 85 8.14 -3.45 -1.02
CA SER A 85 8.11 -4.64 -0.16
C SER A 85 7.30 -5.78 -0.76
N TYR A 86 6.33 -5.47 -1.60
CA TYR A 86 5.50 -6.42 -2.34
C TYR A 86 5.83 -6.42 -3.85
N ALA A 87 7.05 -6.08 -4.19
CA ALA A 87 7.53 -5.96 -5.58
C ALA A 87 7.33 -7.23 -6.42
N ILE A 88 7.24 -8.41 -5.79
CA ILE A 88 6.99 -9.65 -6.50
C ILE A 88 5.65 -9.60 -7.26
N LEU A 89 4.64 -8.95 -6.68
CA LEU A 89 3.35 -8.74 -7.35
C LEU A 89 3.45 -7.67 -8.44
N TRP A 90 4.35 -6.75 -8.25
CA TRP A 90 4.67 -5.70 -9.19
C TRP A 90 5.29 -6.25 -10.49
N TYR A 91 6.17 -7.26 -10.37
CA TYR A 91 6.78 -7.92 -11.53
C TYR A 91 5.83 -8.83 -12.31
N LEU A 92 4.73 -9.25 -11.71
CA LEU A 92 3.69 -10.04 -12.35
C LEU A 92 2.80 -9.20 -13.28
N CYS A 93 2.76 -7.92 -13.06
CA CYS A 93 2.13 -6.95 -13.94
C CYS A 93 3.23 -6.27 -14.75
N ASP A 94 3.04 -6.12 -16.04
CA ASP A 94 3.88 -5.21 -16.78
C ASP A 94 3.95 -3.89 -16.00
N ALA A 95 5.15 -3.36 -15.78
CA ALA A 95 5.38 -2.14 -15.03
C ALA A 95 4.83 -0.92 -15.77
N GLU A 96 3.64 -1.05 -16.33
CA GLU A 96 2.92 0.05 -16.93
C GLU A 96 2.54 1.04 -15.85
N ARG A 97 2.57 2.30 -16.20
CA ARG A 97 2.27 3.43 -15.33
C ARG A 97 0.93 3.28 -14.60
N GLU A 98 -0.05 2.68 -15.29
CA GLU A 98 -1.40 2.44 -14.75
C GLU A 98 -1.41 1.40 -13.64
N ALA A 99 -0.65 0.31 -13.80
CA ALA A 99 -0.51 -0.73 -12.78
C ALA A 99 0.10 -0.14 -11.50
N LYS A 100 1.16 0.66 -11.65
CA LYS A 100 1.82 1.35 -10.55
C LYS A 100 0.84 2.24 -9.76
N THR A 101 0.04 3.01 -10.47
CA THR A 101 -0.95 3.89 -9.86
C THR A 101 -2.00 3.11 -9.09
N ALA A 102 -2.46 1.97 -9.63
CA ALA A 102 -3.44 1.11 -8.95
C ALA A 102 -2.91 0.52 -7.64
N TYR A 103 -1.66 0.05 -7.61
CA TYR A 103 -1.02 -0.45 -6.39
C TYR A 103 -0.79 0.66 -5.36
N GLU A 104 -0.31 1.81 -5.78
CA GLU A 104 -0.14 2.97 -4.90
C GLU A 104 -1.46 3.45 -4.32
N THR A 105 -2.52 3.45 -5.12
CA THR A 105 -3.87 3.80 -4.66
C THR A 105 -4.38 2.83 -3.62
N ALA A 106 -4.18 1.53 -3.82
CA ALA A 106 -4.58 0.50 -2.85
C ALA A 106 -3.87 0.69 -1.50
N ILE A 107 -2.58 1.03 -1.51
CA ILE A 107 -1.82 1.31 -0.28
C ILE A 107 -2.32 2.57 0.41
N LYS A 108 -2.58 3.63 -0.33
CA LYS A 108 -3.12 4.89 0.22
C LYS A 108 -4.49 4.67 0.86
N GLU A 109 -5.36 3.90 0.22
CA GLU A 109 -6.67 3.55 0.76
C GLU A 109 -6.54 2.76 2.06
N MET A 110 -5.60 1.81 2.13
CA MET A 110 -5.32 1.06 3.34
C MET A 110 -4.82 1.96 4.46
N ALA A 111 -3.86 2.83 4.19
CA ALA A 111 -3.30 3.77 5.16
C ALA A 111 -4.36 4.75 5.68
N GLU A 112 -5.21 5.27 4.81
CA GLU A 112 -6.33 6.14 5.18
C GLU A 112 -7.37 5.42 6.03
N SER A 113 -7.66 4.16 5.71
CA SER A 113 -8.54 3.30 6.49
C SER A 113 -8.02 3.11 7.93
N VAL A 114 -6.72 2.88 8.09
CA VAL A 114 -6.09 2.78 9.41
C VAL A 114 -6.21 4.09 10.18
N ARG A 115 -5.89 5.20 9.54
CA ARG A 115 -6.00 6.54 10.15
C ARG A 115 -7.44 6.82 10.62
N ASN A 116 -8.42 6.55 9.79
CA ASN A 116 -9.82 6.79 10.10
C ASN A 116 -10.30 5.91 11.27
N GLU A 117 -9.87 4.67 11.33
CA GLU A 117 -10.20 3.77 12.45
C GLU A 117 -9.61 4.27 13.77
N LEU A 118 -8.37 4.73 13.76
CA LEU A 118 -7.72 5.30 14.95
C LEU A 118 -8.43 6.57 15.41
N LEU A 119 -8.80 7.46 14.50
CA LEU A 119 -9.55 8.68 14.84
C LEU A 119 -10.92 8.35 15.45
N LYS A 120 -11.62 7.36 14.92
CA LYS A 120 -12.89 6.87 15.48
C LYS A 120 -12.72 6.26 16.87
N ALA A 121 -11.59 5.62 17.12
CA ALA A 121 -11.29 5.02 18.41
C ALA A 121 -10.93 6.04 19.49
N GLY A 122 -10.74 7.31 19.15
CA GLY A 122 -10.44 8.36 20.10
C GLY A 122 -9.04 8.95 20.00
N VAL A 123 -8.25 8.54 19.02
CA VAL A 123 -6.96 9.18 18.73
C VAL A 123 -7.20 10.62 18.30
N LYS A 124 -6.48 11.56 18.91
CA LYS A 124 -6.63 12.99 18.61
C LYS A 124 -5.80 13.44 17.42
N GLU A 125 -4.59 12.91 17.31
CA GLU A 125 -3.63 13.34 16.31
C GLU A 125 -2.61 12.23 16.06
N ILE A 126 -2.11 12.17 14.83
CA ILE A 126 -0.99 11.32 14.43
C ILE A 126 0.10 12.25 13.92
N LYS A 127 1.23 12.29 14.65
CA LYS A 127 2.36 13.18 14.33
C LYS A 127 3.49 12.40 13.69
N ASP A 128 4.24 13.08 12.81
CA ASP A 128 5.55 12.61 12.38
C ASP A 128 6.50 12.58 13.58
N GLY A 129 7.35 11.56 13.62
CA GLY A 129 8.28 11.34 14.73
C GLY A 129 9.46 12.30 14.83
N GLY A 130 9.53 13.30 13.97
CA GLY A 130 10.58 14.32 13.97
C GLY A 130 11.64 14.14 12.88
N PRO A 131 12.55 15.12 12.72
CA PRO A 131 13.50 15.18 11.60
C PRO A 131 14.67 14.22 11.71
N PHE A 132 14.86 13.56 12.86
CA PHE A 132 15.97 12.64 13.09
C PHE A 132 15.51 11.20 12.91
N ALA A 133 15.90 10.59 11.78
CA ALA A 133 15.64 9.19 11.50
C ALA A 133 16.26 8.31 12.59
N GLY A 134 15.45 7.44 13.20
CA GLY A 134 15.90 6.38 14.09
C GLY A 134 15.38 6.41 15.53
N ASP A 135 14.81 7.50 16.00
CA ASP A 135 14.32 7.59 17.37
C ASP A 135 12.85 7.23 17.51
N THR A 136 11.99 7.87 16.73
CA THR A 136 10.55 7.59 16.71
C THR A 136 10.01 7.97 15.34
N ASP A 137 9.39 7.01 14.64
CA ASP A 137 8.92 7.25 13.28
C ASP A 137 7.52 7.87 13.22
N ALA A 138 6.68 7.66 14.23
CA ALA A 138 5.39 8.32 14.38
C ALA A 138 4.94 8.33 15.84
N ILE A 139 4.08 9.29 16.18
CA ILE A 139 3.49 9.42 17.52
C ILE A 139 1.97 9.46 17.38
N ILE A 140 1.29 8.56 18.08
CA ILE A 140 -0.17 8.51 18.20
C ILE A 140 -0.56 9.26 19.48
N VAL A 141 -1.26 10.38 19.34
CA VAL A 141 -1.73 11.19 20.47
C VAL A 141 -3.19 10.86 20.79
N PHE A 142 -3.47 10.56 22.02
CA PHE A 142 -4.82 10.22 22.48
C PHE A 142 -5.23 10.88 23.79
#